data_afbfe7b96ea4d022b568d813883f12fe
#
_entry.id   afbfe7b96ea4d022b568d813883f12fe
#
_cell.length_a   1.000
_cell.length_b   1.000
_cell.length_c   1.000
_cell.angle_alpha   90.00
_cell.angle_beta   90.00
_cell.angle_gamma   90.00
#
_symmetry.space_group_name_H-M   'P 1'
#
loop_
_entity.id
_entity.type
_entity.pdbx_description
1 polymer ?
#
loop_
_entity_poly.entity_id
_entity_poly.type
_entity_poly.pdbx_seq_one_letter_code
_entity_poly.pdbx_strand_id
1 'polypeptide(L)'
;MRKLIAGLVMGTALATMPLAAQAETPKNALVMAFAIDDIITLDPAQIFEFSGAEYAGNTYDRLIGFDNDDVSKIHGVIAESWDVSEDGKTFTFKIRDGIKFASGNDLTAEDAAFSLQRVILLDQSPAFILGQFGFTPENVKDKIRAVDDSTLVMEVDKPYAPSFVLYCLTAGVGAVVDKEEVLAHEVDGDLGHEWLKTNYAGSGPFKLNKWTAGESLSLTANDDYWDGAPEMKRVIIRNVKEAAAQQLLLQKGDIDIARNLEADQLAAVKDDANIKLLSKGKGALWYLGLSQKNEYLSNPKVREALKYLVDYKGISETILAGRSQIHQGFLPEGFLGAYNENPYSLDIEKAKSLLAEAGLADGFSITMDTRNTTSIMAMAQSIQATWAQAGINLEIIPGDGKQTLTKYRARQHDIYIGRWGPDYQDPHTNASTFAWNPDNSDDAAAKPLAWRNAWDAGDLTAQTDAATLERDDAKRAAMYVDLQKKVLADGPFVIMFQETEIASMRGNVNNFVLGPSFDNNYYRFVTKD
;
A
#
# COMPACT_ATOMS: atom_id res chain seq x y z
N MET A 1 -41.63 82.51 -24.91
CA MET A 1 -41.48 81.56 -23.82
C MET A 1 -41.94 80.18 -24.33
N ARG A 2 -41.06 79.36 -24.80
CA ARG A 2 -41.28 77.99 -25.20
C ARG A 2 -40.33 77.06 -24.40
N LYS A 3 -40.90 76.21 -23.56
CA LYS A 3 -40.15 75.20 -22.77
C LYS A 3 -39.95 73.99 -23.67
N LEU A 4 -38.68 73.64 -23.90
CA LEU A 4 -38.27 72.34 -24.44
C LEU A 4 -38.16 71.35 -23.29
N ILE A 5 -38.89 70.23 -23.42
CA ILE A 5 -38.79 69.07 -22.55
C ILE A 5 -37.87 68.07 -23.27
N ALA A 6 -36.70 67.83 -22.73
CA ALA A 6 -35.77 66.77 -23.19
C ALA A 6 -36.11 65.45 -22.46
N GLY A 7 -36.60 64.48 -23.21
CA GLY A 7 -36.83 63.13 -22.72
C GLY A 7 -35.53 62.32 -22.67
N LEU A 8 -35.16 61.86 -21.48
CA LEU A 8 -33.99 60.99 -21.23
C LEU A 8 -34.42 59.55 -21.48
N VAL A 9 -33.97 58.95 -22.58
CA VAL A 9 -34.14 57.50 -22.84
C VAL A 9 -33.00 56.77 -22.12
N MET A 10 -33.32 56.07 -21.00
CA MET A 10 -32.40 55.25 -20.25
C MET A 10 -32.34 53.88 -20.95
N GLY A 11 -31.33 53.62 -21.77
CA GLY A 11 -31.03 52.35 -22.37
C GLY A 11 -30.43 51.41 -21.34
N THR A 12 -31.15 50.38 -20.89
CA THR A 12 -30.65 49.27 -20.08
C THR A 12 -29.77 48.39 -20.96
N ALA A 13 -28.45 48.57 -20.87
CA ALA A 13 -27.48 47.62 -21.38
C ALA A 13 -27.46 46.39 -20.46
N LEU A 14 -28.09 45.30 -20.90
CA LEU A 14 -27.83 43.98 -20.30
C LEU A 14 -26.38 43.63 -20.60
N ALA A 15 -25.53 43.77 -19.57
CA ALA A 15 -24.20 43.19 -19.61
C ALA A 15 -24.33 41.65 -19.54
N THR A 16 -24.22 41.00 -20.70
CA THR A 16 -23.99 39.55 -20.77
C THR A 16 -22.58 39.31 -20.17
N MET A 17 -22.52 38.97 -18.88
CA MET A 17 -21.30 38.39 -18.31
C MET A 17 -20.98 37.13 -19.12
N PRO A 18 -19.77 37.01 -19.70
CA PRO A 18 -19.38 35.74 -20.26
C PRO A 18 -19.39 34.73 -19.10
N LEU A 19 -20.18 33.65 -19.21
CA LEU A 19 -19.93 32.45 -18.39
C LEU A 19 -18.44 32.14 -18.60
N ALA A 20 -17.67 32.24 -17.53
CA ALA A 20 -16.30 31.74 -17.53
C ALA A 20 -16.42 30.26 -17.93
N ALA A 21 -15.98 29.94 -19.14
CA ALA A 21 -15.85 28.54 -19.55
C ALA A 21 -14.96 27.89 -18.51
N GLN A 22 -15.50 26.96 -17.73
CA GLN A 22 -14.69 26.13 -16.84
C GLN A 22 -13.62 25.51 -17.74
N ALA A 23 -12.36 25.82 -17.46
CA ALA A 23 -11.24 25.22 -18.18
C ALA A 23 -11.18 23.74 -17.78
N GLU A 24 -11.80 22.89 -18.58
CA GLU A 24 -11.65 21.44 -18.41
C GLU A 24 -10.21 21.04 -18.65
N THR A 25 -9.77 19.99 -17.95
CA THR A 25 -8.46 19.39 -18.20
C THR A 25 -8.35 18.90 -19.65
N PRO A 26 -7.18 18.99 -20.30
CA PRO A 26 -7.02 18.58 -21.69
C PRO A 26 -7.47 17.12 -21.92
N LYS A 27 -8.12 16.84 -23.06
CA LYS A 27 -8.64 15.50 -23.37
C LYS A 27 -7.57 14.41 -23.39
N ASN A 28 -6.35 14.75 -23.75
CA ASN A 28 -5.21 13.82 -23.84
C ASN A 28 -4.30 13.85 -22.58
N ALA A 29 -4.77 14.43 -21.49
CA ALA A 29 -4.04 14.47 -20.22
C ALA A 29 -4.93 14.01 -19.07
N LEU A 30 -4.38 13.14 -18.22
CA LEU A 30 -4.98 12.75 -16.94
C LEU A 30 -4.39 13.65 -15.85
N VAL A 31 -5.23 14.41 -15.16
CA VAL A 31 -4.82 15.29 -14.05
C VAL A 31 -5.45 14.79 -12.76
N MET A 32 -4.61 14.43 -11.79
CA MET A 32 -5.06 13.91 -10.50
C MET A 32 -4.60 14.79 -9.33
N ALA A 33 -5.41 14.85 -8.29
CA ALA A 33 -4.99 15.31 -6.96
C ALA A 33 -4.81 14.11 -6.04
N PHE A 34 -3.63 14.00 -5.49
CA PHE A 34 -3.21 12.91 -4.61
C PHE A 34 -2.16 13.44 -3.63
N ALA A 35 -2.13 12.98 -2.38
CA ALA A 35 -1.07 13.32 -1.44
C ALA A 35 0.16 12.45 -1.76
N ILE A 36 1.20 13.05 -2.34
CA ILE A 36 2.43 12.38 -2.78
C ILE A 36 3.69 12.89 -2.07
N ASP A 37 3.53 13.52 -0.93
CA ASP A 37 4.65 14.05 -0.13
C ASP A 37 5.44 12.98 0.63
N ASP A 38 5.01 11.72 0.55
CA ASP A 38 5.75 10.54 1.02
C ASP A 38 6.82 10.07 0.02
N ILE A 39 6.81 10.49 -1.23
CA ILE A 39 7.84 10.11 -2.22
C ILE A 39 9.17 10.75 -1.82
N ILE A 40 10.15 9.92 -1.48
CA ILE A 40 11.52 10.33 -1.11
C ILE A 40 12.55 9.99 -2.20
N THR A 41 12.22 9.09 -3.10
CA THR A 41 13.08 8.59 -4.18
C THR A 41 12.24 8.07 -5.35
N LEU A 42 12.81 8.07 -6.54
CA LEU A 42 12.25 7.40 -7.73
C LEU A 42 12.99 6.10 -8.11
N ASP A 43 14.02 5.72 -7.36
CA ASP A 43 14.77 4.49 -7.56
C ASP A 43 13.94 3.26 -7.11
N PRO A 44 13.57 2.33 -8.01
CA PRO A 44 12.76 1.16 -7.66
C PRO A 44 13.43 0.23 -6.64
N ALA A 45 14.78 0.23 -6.51
CA ALA A 45 15.47 -0.53 -5.48
C ALA A 45 15.34 0.07 -4.07
N GLN A 46 14.86 1.31 -3.95
CA GLN A 46 14.67 2.00 -2.67
C GLN A 46 13.21 2.37 -2.39
N ILE A 47 12.36 2.50 -3.42
CA ILE A 47 10.94 2.85 -3.25
C ILE A 47 10.27 1.88 -2.28
N PHE A 48 9.65 2.42 -1.21
CA PHE A 48 8.91 1.63 -0.22
C PHE A 48 7.66 2.35 0.30
N GLU A 49 7.39 3.55 -0.18
CA GLU A 49 6.20 4.34 0.10
C GLU A 49 5.10 4.07 -0.94
N PHE A 50 3.84 4.20 -0.53
CA PHE A 50 2.69 3.88 -1.39
C PHE A 50 2.63 4.72 -2.67
N SER A 51 2.88 6.04 -2.57
CA SER A 51 2.86 6.90 -3.76
C SER A 51 4.03 6.63 -4.71
N GLY A 52 5.20 6.29 -4.15
CA GLY A 52 6.36 5.84 -4.93
C GLY A 52 6.11 4.51 -5.63
N ALA A 53 5.46 3.56 -4.94
CA ALA A 53 5.09 2.26 -5.52
C ALA A 53 4.11 2.44 -6.70
N GLU A 54 3.12 3.33 -6.59
CA GLU A 54 2.20 3.66 -7.69
C GLU A 54 2.94 4.29 -8.89
N TYR A 55 3.92 5.17 -8.63
CA TYR A 55 4.80 5.68 -9.69
C TYR A 55 5.54 4.54 -10.40
N ALA A 56 6.23 3.68 -9.63
CA ALA A 56 7.01 2.57 -10.19
C ALA A 56 6.14 1.60 -11.00
N GLY A 57 4.93 1.28 -10.53
CA GLY A 57 3.98 0.39 -11.22
C GLY A 57 3.47 0.93 -12.57
N ASN A 58 3.60 2.24 -12.83
CA ASN A 58 3.22 2.88 -14.09
C ASN A 58 4.40 3.26 -14.99
N THR A 59 5.64 3.12 -14.51
CA THR A 59 6.85 3.55 -15.24
C THR A 59 7.86 2.44 -15.47
N TYR A 60 7.81 1.37 -14.69
CA TYR A 60 8.69 0.20 -14.85
C TYR A 60 7.85 -1.05 -15.10
N ASP A 61 8.36 -1.96 -15.92
CA ASP A 61 7.86 -3.32 -16.02
C ASP A 61 8.62 -4.23 -15.05
N ARG A 62 7.95 -5.32 -14.63
CA ARG A 62 8.48 -6.40 -13.78
C ARG A 62 8.59 -7.69 -14.57
N LEU A 63 9.28 -8.68 -14.03
CA LEU A 63 9.33 -10.00 -14.66
C LEU A 63 7.93 -10.59 -14.84
N ILE A 64 7.15 -10.55 -13.80
CA ILE A 64 5.80 -11.13 -13.69
C ILE A 64 4.87 -10.18 -12.93
N GLY A 65 3.58 -10.36 -13.11
CA GLY A 65 2.51 -9.66 -12.41
C GLY A 65 1.42 -10.62 -11.95
N PHE A 66 0.38 -10.10 -11.34
CA PHE A 66 -0.83 -10.85 -11.01
C PHE A 66 -2.08 -10.11 -11.49
N ASP A 67 -3.17 -10.85 -11.66
CA ASP A 67 -4.46 -10.29 -12.10
C ASP A 67 -5.09 -9.45 -10.97
N ASN A 68 -5.52 -8.23 -11.28
CA ASN A 68 -6.11 -7.32 -10.29
C ASN A 68 -7.47 -7.77 -9.74
N ASP A 69 -8.18 -8.63 -10.47
CA ASP A 69 -9.47 -9.18 -10.05
C ASP A 69 -9.36 -10.58 -9.43
N ASP A 70 -8.25 -11.27 -9.71
CA ASP A 70 -7.94 -12.57 -9.13
C ASP A 70 -6.43 -12.68 -8.85
N VAL A 71 -6.02 -12.20 -7.70
CA VAL A 71 -4.61 -12.15 -7.29
C VAL A 71 -3.93 -13.52 -7.24
N SER A 72 -4.69 -14.63 -7.27
CA SER A 72 -4.12 -15.98 -7.35
C SER A 72 -3.53 -16.30 -8.73
N LYS A 73 -3.83 -15.50 -9.75
CA LYS A 73 -3.36 -15.69 -11.12
C LYS A 73 -2.12 -14.86 -11.40
N ILE A 74 -0.95 -15.47 -11.26
CA ILE A 74 0.31 -14.88 -11.70
C ILE A 74 0.42 -15.03 -13.21
N HIS A 75 0.86 -13.96 -13.89
CA HIS A 75 1.07 -13.93 -15.33
C HIS A 75 2.43 -13.31 -15.68
N GLY A 76 2.92 -13.62 -16.87
CA GLY A 76 4.16 -13.04 -17.39
C GLY A 76 3.96 -11.59 -17.80
N VAL A 77 4.99 -10.75 -17.53
CA VAL A 77 5.11 -9.37 -18.04
C VAL A 77 6.33 -9.32 -18.95
N ILE A 78 7.52 -9.00 -18.44
CA ILE A 78 8.78 -9.13 -19.19
C ILE A 78 9.10 -10.61 -19.47
N ALA A 79 8.94 -11.48 -18.47
CA ALA A 79 9.03 -12.92 -18.70
C ALA A 79 7.77 -13.43 -19.40
N GLU A 80 7.91 -14.15 -20.51
CA GLU A 80 6.78 -14.80 -21.18
C GLU A 80 6.36 -16.11 -20.52
N SER A 81 7.31 -16.78 -19.83
CA SER A 81 7.11 -18.02 -19.09
C SER A 81 8.21 -18.22 -18.06
N TRP A 82 7.97 -19.17 -17.14
CA TRP A 82 8.98 -19.61 -16.19
C TRP A 82 8.80 -21.08 -15.85
N ASP A 83 9.90 -21.72 -15.43
CA ASP A 83 9.95 -23.07 -14.94
C ASP A 83 10.58 -23.09 -13.55
N VAL A 84 10.11 -24.02 -12.69
CA VAL A 84 10.67 -24.28 -11.35
C VAL A 84 11.24 -25.68 -11.34
N SER A 85 12.50 -25.84 -10.93
CA SER A 85 13.14 -27.14 -10.82
C SER A 85 12.40 -28.09 -9.88
N GLU A 86 12.57 -29.40 -10.06
CA GLU A 86 11.91 -30.43 -9.27
C GLU A 86 12.22 -30.28 -7.76
N ASP A 87 13.45 -29.90 -7.41
CA ASP A 87 13.87 -29.61 -6.03
C ASP A 87 13.31 -28.29 -5.48
N GLY A 88 12.67 -27.46 -6.31
CA GLY A 88 12.04 -26.19 -5.94
C GLY A 88 13.00 -25.05 -5.63
N LYS A 89 14.28 -25.15 -6.05
CA LYS A 89 15.31 -24.15 -5.73
C LYS A 89 15.71 -23.29 -6.90
N THR A 90 15.50 -23.72 -8.14
CA THR A 90 15.88 -22.99 -9.33
C THR A 90 14.66 -22.51 -10.08
N PHE A 91 14.59 -21.22 -10.31
CA PHE A 91 13.58 -20.56 -11.13
C PHE A 91 14.26 -20.10 -12.43
N THR A 92 13.72 -20.52 -13.57
CA THR A 92 14.23 -20.14 -14.89
C THR A 92 13.15 -19.37 -15.63
N PHE A 93 13.44 -18.12 -15.98
CA PHE A 93 12.51 -17.22 -16.67
C PHE A 93 12.95 -17.05 -18.13
N LYS A 94 11.97 -17.14 -19.05
CA LYS A 94 12.16 -16.81 -20.45
C LYS A 94 11.75 -15.36 -20.68
N ILE A 95 12.69 -14.50 -21.03
CA ILE A 95 12.48 -13.07 -21.29
C ILE A 95 11.95 -12.87 -22.70
N ARG A 96 10.97 -11.97 -22.87
CA ARG A 96 10.40 -11.61 -24.17
C ARG A 96 11.42 -10.86 -25.02
N ASP A 97 11.44 -11.16 -26.31
CA ASP A 97 12.21 -10.39 -27.28
C ASP A 97 11.48 -9.08 -27.67
N GLY A 98 12.23 -8.06 -28.02
CA GLY A 98 11.74 -6.83 -28.65
C GLY A 98 11.16 -5.79 -27.67
N ILE A 99 11.27 -5.99 -26.36
CA ILE A 99 10.98 -4.94 -25.38
C ILE A 99 12.12 -3.93 -25.39
N LYS A 100 11.77 -2.63 -25.37
CA LYS A 100 12.75 -1.53 -25.32
C LYS A 100 12.57 -0.66 -24.11
N PHE A 101 13.66 -0.23 -23.53
CA PHE A 101 13.68 0.84 -22.55
C PHE A 101 13.39 2.21 -23.17
N ALA A 102 13.11 3.19 -22.32
CA ALA A 102 12.90 4.57 -22.74
C ALA A 102 14.12 5.21 -23.42
N SER A 103 15.33 4.73 -23.15
CA SER A 103 16.59 5.08 -23.80
C SER A 103 16.63 4.66 -25.27
N GLY A 104 15.90 3.61 -25.62
CA GLY A 104 15.94 2.90 -26.92
C GLY A 104 16.74 1.60 -26.88
N ASN A 105 17.44 1.30 -25.79
CA ASN A 105 18.16 0.05 -25.57
C ASN A 105 17.20 -1.14 -25.55
N ASP A 106 17.65 -2.30 -26.00
CA ASP A 106 16.88 -3.55 -25.90
C ASP A 106 16.93 -4.09 -24.47
N LEU A 107 15.77 -4.53 -23.96
CA LEU A 107 15.68 -5.18 -22.64
C LEU A 107 16.04 -6.66 -22.80
N THR A 108 16.98 -7.13 -21.99
CA THR A 108 17.49 -8.50 -22.01
C THR A 108 17.43 -9.16 -20.62
N ALA A 109 17.74 -10.45 -20.56
CA ALA A 109 17.89 -11.16 -19.28
C ALA A 109 19.03 -10.59 -18.42
N GLU A 110 20.02 -9.94 -19.03
CA GLU A 110 21.12 -9.29 -18.31
C GLU A 110 20.63 -8.07 -17.50
N ASP A 111 19.67 -7.29 -18.05
CA ASP A 111 19.04 -6.17 -17.35
C ASP A 111 18.20 -6.66 -16.17
N ALA A 112 17.46 -7.76 -16.39
CA ALA A 112 16.67 -8.38 -15.34
C ALA A 112 17.57 -8.93 -14.21
N ALA A 113 18.66 -9.62 -14.54
CA ALA A 113 19.65 -10.12 -13.57
C ALA A 113 20.28 -8.95 -12.80
N PHE A 114 20.75 -7.92 -13.51
CA PHE A 114 21.33 -6.72 -12.91
C PHE A 114 20.37 -6.05 -11.93
N SER A 115 19.11 -5.87 -12.33
CA SER A 115 18.11 -5.20 -11.51
C SER A 115 17.86 -5.92 -10.18
N LEU A 116 17.68 -7.25 -10.21
CA LEU A 116 17.49 -8.04 -8.98
C LEU A 116 18.76 -8.10 -8.12
N GLN A 117 19.94 -8.22 -8.74
CA GLN A 117 21.23 -8.16 -8.05
C GLN A 117 21.42 -6.81 -7.36
N ARG A 118 21.08 -5.73 -8.06
CA ARG A 118 21.17 -4.35 -7.59
C ARG A 118 20.39 -4.12 -6.31
N VAL A 119 19.19 -4.71 -6.17
CA VAL A 119 18.37 -4.62 -4.93
C VAL A 119 19.16 -5.15 -3.74
N ILE A 120 19.82 -6.30 -3.86
CA ILE A 120 20.60 -6.91 -2.79
C ILE A 120 21.89 -6.15 -2.51
N LEU A 121 22.59 -5.70 -3.58
CA LEU A 121 23.87 -5.00 -3.46
C LEU A 121 23.73 -3.63 -2.81
N LEU A 122 22.63 -2.92 -3.05
CA LEU A 122 22.33 -1.62 -2.46
C LEU A 122 21.78 -1.71 -1.03
N ASP A 123 21.21 -2.84 -0.65
CA ASP A 123 20.64 -3.13 0.68
C ASP A 123 19.73 -1.99 1.21
N GLN A 124 18.87 -1.44 0.33
CA GLN A 124 17.89 -0.43 0.72
C GLN A 124 16.66 -1.08 1.38
N SER A 125 15.76 -0.24 1.94
CA SER A 125 14.60 -0.70 2.73
C SER A 125 13.85 -1.92 2.18
N PRO A 126 13.53 -2.06 0.88
CA PRO A 126 12.80 -3.23 0.37
C PRO A 126 13.69 -4.45 0.05
N ALA A 127 15.02 -4.38 0.22
CA ALA A 127 15.93 -5.46 -0.15
C ALA A 127 15.63 -6.79 0.58
N PHE A 128 15.08 -6.72 1.81
CA PHE A 128 14.70 -7.91 2.58
C PHE A 128 13.72 -8.83 1.83
N ILE A 129 12.90 -8.28 0.91
CA ILE A 129 11.93 -9.06 0.12
C ILE A 129 12.63 -10.13 -0.73
N LEU A 130 13.82 -9.83 -1.25
CA LEU A 130 14.65 -10.82 -1.96
C LEU A 130 15.65 -11.50 -1.03
N GLY A 131 16.22 -10.77 -0.05
CA GLY A 131 17.21 -11.28 0.89
C GLY A 131 16.74 -12.49 1.71
N GLN A 132 15.43 -12.61 1.95
CA GLN A 132 14.83 -13.75 2.67
C GLN A 132 15.02 -15.11 1.95
N PHE A 133 15.40 -15.11 0.68
CA PHE A 133 15.70 -16.31 -0.12
C PHE A 133 17.18 -16.71 -0.10
N GLY A 134 17.97 -16.16 0.84
CA GLY A 134 19.37 -16.46 1.02
C GLY A 134 20.32 -15.71 0.10
N PHE A 135 19.85 -14.64 -0.56
CA PHE A 135 20.71 -13.76 -1.34
C PHE A 135 21.47 -12.79 -0.44
N THR A 136 22.76 -12.68 -0.69
CA THR A 136 23.69 -11.76 -0.03
C THR A 136 24.55 -11.04 -1.08
N PRO A 137 25.19 -9.91 -0.73
CA PRO A 137 26.11 -9.24 -1.66
C PRO A 137 27.20 -10.15 -2.23
N GLU A 138 27.66 -11.15 -1.46
CA GLU A 138 28.72 -12.07 -1.85
C GLU A 138 28.27 -13.13 -2.86
N ASN A 139 26.99 -13.54 -2.83
CA ASN A 139 26.51 -14.67 -3.64
C ASN A 139 25.52 -14.28 -4.74
N VAL A 140 24.94 -13.09 -4.68
CA VAL A 140 23.79 -12.73 -5.54
C VAL A 140 24.13 -12.80 -7.03
N LYS A 141 25.34 -12.44 -7.43
CA LYS A 141 25.78 -12.49 -8.85
C LYS A 141 25.87 -13.90 -9.40
N ASP A 142 26.19 -14.87 -8.55
CA ASP A 142 26.23 -16.29 -8.94
C ASP A 142 24.85 -16.91 -8.91
N LYS A 143 23.98 -16.45 -8.00
CA LYS A 143 22.64 -17.00 -7.74
C LYS A 143 21.56 -16.42 -8.66
N ILE A 144 21.70 -15.19 -9.09
CA ILE A 144 20.79 -14.52 -10.04
C ILE A 144 21.62 -14.10 -11.24
N ARG A 145 21.42 -14.75 -12.39
CA ARG A 145 22.26 -14.53 -13.58
C ARG A 145 21.50 -14.73 -14.88
N ALA A 146 21.85 -13.98 -15.90
CA ALA A 146 21.52 -14.30 -17.28
C ALA A 146 22.44 -15.43 -17.77
N VAL A 147 21.90 -16.42 -18.44
CA VAL A 147 22.67 -17.48 -19.12
C VAL A 147 22.81 -17.21 -20.63
N ASP A 148 21.88 -16.44 -21.16
CA ASP A 148 21.89 -15.82 -22.49
C ASP A 148 20.97 -14.59 -22.48
N ASP A 149 20.83 -13.87 -23.60
CA ASP A 149 20.05 -12.62 -23.69
C ASP A 149 18.57 -12.79 -23.32
N SER A 150 18.03 -14.00 -23.35
CA SER A 150 16.62 -14.30 -23.14
C SER A 150 16.33 -15.19 -21.93
N THR A 151 17.35 -15.65 -21.20
CA THR A 151 17.18 -16.63 -20.13
C THR A 151 17.79 -16.12 -18.82
N LEU A 152 16.92 -15.87 -17.84
CA LEU A 152 17.30 -15.53 -16.47
C LEU A 152 17.16 -16.75 -15.57
N VAL A 153 18.17 -17.03 -14.73
CA VAL A 153 18.17 -18.08 -13.72
C VAL A 153 18.31 -17.46 -12.34
N MET A 154 17.46 -17.89 -11.40
CA MET A 154 17.51 -17.51 -9.98
C MET A 154 17.51 -18.76 -9.09
N GLU A 155 18.49 -18.89 -8.19
CA GLU A 155 18.69 -20.04 -7.30
C GLU A 155 18.53 -19.64 -5.83
N VAL A 156 17.43 -20.07 -5.19
CA VAL A 156 17.14 -19.81 -3.77
C VAL A 156 17.82 -20.84 -2.85
N ASP A 157 18.00 -20.52 -1.55
CA ASP A 157 18.70 -21.36 -0.59
C ASP A 157 17.89 -22.59 -0.13
N LYS A 158 16.55 -22.49 -0.10
CA LYS A 158 15.63 -23.55 0.38
C LYS A 158 14.53 -23.82 -0.65
N PRO A 159 13.87 -25.00 -0.56
CA PRO A 159 12.76 -25.33 -1.45
C PRO A 159 11.46 -24.64 -1.02
N TYR A 160 11.42 -23.32 -1.14
CA TYR A 160 10.23 -22.53 -0.81
C TYR A 160 9.02 -22.91 -1.66
N ALA A 161 7.82 -22.59 -1.17
CA ALA A 161 6.62 -22.61 -1.99
C ALA A 161 6.85 -21.74 -3.24
N PRO A 162 6.65 -22.24 -4.46
CA PRO A 162 6.89 -21.46 -5.67
C PRO A 162 6.09 -20.15 -5.71
N SER A 163 4.83 -20.17 -5.27
CA SER A 163 3.98 -18.99 -5.19
C SER A 163 4.59 -17.90 -4.30
N PHE A 164 5.23 -18.26 -3.19
CA PHE A 164 5.90 -17.30 -2.31
C PHE A 164 7.02 -16.53 -3.03
N VAL A 165 7.92 -17.26 -3.69
CA VAL A 165 9.03 -16.63 -4.44
C VAL A 165 8.50 -15.75 -5.58
N LEU A 166 7.52 -16.26 -6.33
CA LEU A 166 6.93 -15.54 -7.46
C LEU A 166 6.22 -14.26 -7.02
N TYR A 167 5.42 -14.30 -5.96
CA TYR A 167 4.76 -13.08 -5.46
C TYR A 167 5.76 -12.01 -4.97
N CYS A 168 6.90 -12.38 -4.41
CA CYS A 168 7.94 -11.42 -4.07
C CYS A 168 8.51 -10.71 -5.31
N LEU A 169 8.57 -11.38 -6.46
CA LEU A 169 8.99 -10.77 -7.74
C LEU A 169 7.92 -9.88 -8.38
N THR A 170 6.65 -9.97 -7.93
CA THR A 170 5.61 -9.01 -8.35
C THR A 170 5.66 -7.69 -7.60
N ALA A 171 6.42 -7.58 -6.51
CA ALA A 171 6.62 -6.35 -5.74
C ALA A 171 7.54 -5.35 -6.48
N GLY A 172 7.63 -4.13 -5.98
CA GLY A 172 8.46 -3.07 -6.59
C GLY A 172 9.92 -3.44 -6.81
N VAL A 173 10.48 -4.33 -5.99
CA VAL A 173 11.85 -4.86 -6.13
C VAL A 173 12.06 -5.71 -7.40
N GLY A 174 10.99 -6.19 -8.02
CA GLY A 174 11.03 -6.90 -9.29
C GLY A 174 11.08 -6.00 -10.53
N ALA A 175 11.08 -4.67 -10.36
CA ALA A 175 11.17 -3.71 -11.46
C ALA A 175 12.52 -3.83 -12.20
N VAL A 176 12.49 -3.84 -13.53
CA VAL A 176 13.69 -3.95 -14.36
C VAL A 176 14.11 -2.58 -14.84
N VAL A 177 15.39 -2.26 -14.64
CA VAL A 177 16.03 -1.01 -15.07
C VAL A 177 17.01 -1.27 -16.20
N ASP A 178 17.18 -0.30 -17.09
CA ASP A 178 18.20 -0.29 -18.13
C ASP A 178 19.60 -0.24 -17.52
N LYS A 179 20.29 -1.38 -17.56
CA LYS A 179 21.64 -1.54 -16.99
C LYS A 179 22.65 -0.58 -17.62
N GLU A 180 22.63 -0.41 -18.94
CA GLU A 180 23.59 0.44 -19.64
C GLU A 180 23.41 1.90 -19.25
N GLU A 181 22.16 2.40 -19.26
CA GLU A 181 21.83 3.77 -18.88
C GLU A 181 22.17 4.04 -17.41
N VAL A 182 21.79 3.13 -16.51
CA VAL A 182 22.04 3.27 -15.06
C VAL A 182 23.55 3.30 -14.76
N LEU A 183 24.33 2.40 -15.34
CA LEU A 183 25.78 2.35 -15.12
C LEU A 183 26.54 3.50 -15.80
N ALA A 184 25.99 4.11 -16.85
CA ALA A 184 26.54 5.33 -17.43
C ALA A 184 26.52 6.53 -16.44
N HIS A 185 25.67 6.43 -15.42
CA HIS A 185 25.51 7.45 -14.37
C HIS A 185 26.00 6.96 -12.98
N GLU A 186 26.71 5.83 -12.92
CA GLU A 186 27.28 5.32 -11.68
C GLU A 186 28.34 6.26 -11.09
N VAL A 187 28.30 6.46 -9.79
CA VAL A 187 29.30 7.24 -9.03
C VAL A 187 29.80 6.40 -7.85
N ASP A 188 31.12 6.22 -7.78
CA ASP A 188 31.79 5.53 -6.66
C ASP A 188 31.24 4.11 -6.35
N GLY A 189 30.73 3.39 -7.36
CA GLY A 189 30.19 2.02 -7.21
C GLY A 189 28.78 1.96 -6.65
N ASP A 190 28.01 3.04 -6.73
CA ASP A 190 26.63 3.12 -6.25
C ASP A 190 25.59 2.46 -7.18
N LEU A 191 26.04 1.83 -8.25
CA LEU A 191 25.17 1.21 -9.26
C LEU A 191 24.09 2.16 -9.79
N GLY A 192 24.42 3.47 -9.92
CA GLY A 192 23.53 4.53 -10.39
C GLY A 192 22.41 4.92 -9.42
N HIS A 193 22.54 4.58 -8.13
CA HIS A 193 21.52 4.84 -7.12
C HIS A 193 21.23 6.33 -6.94
N GLU A 194 22.24 7.17 -6.77
CA GLU A 194 22.04 8.62 -6.59
C GLU A 194 21.35 9.26 -7.81
N TRP A 195 21.68 8.81 -9.01
CA TRP A 195 21.04 9.31 -10.23
C TRP A 195 19.56 8.90 -10.31
N LEU A 196 19.23 7.61 -10.06
CA LEU A 196 17.85 7.10 -10.12
C LEU A 196 16.94 7.70 -9.03
N LYS A 197 17.46 8.30 -7.97
CA LYS A 197 16.62 9.01 -6.98
C LYS A 197 15.72 10.08 -7.61
N THR A 198 16.13 10.66 -8.72
CA THR A 198 15.40 11.74 -9.39
C THR A 198 15.26 11.57 -10.90
N ASN A 199 15.79 10.46 -11.45
CA ASN A 199 15.77 10.12 -12.87
C ASN A 199 15.04 8.80 -13.12
N TYR A 200 15.04 8.33 -14.36
CA TYR A 200 14.23 7.22 -14.82
C TYR A 200 14.98 6.38 -15.86
N ALA A 201 14.92 5.08 -15.76
CA ALA A 201 15.52 4.13 -16.69
C ALA A 201 14.64 2.86 -16.85
N GLY A 202 13.35 3.03 -17.12
CA GLY A 202 12.40 1.91 -17.22
C GLY A 202 11.91 1.67 -18.64
N SER A 203 11.11 0.61 -18.79
CA SER A 203 10.45 0.19 -20.03
C SER A 203 8.93 0.41 -20.03
N GLY A 204 8.35 0.89 -18.94
CA GLY A 204 6.91 0.94 -18.70
C GLY A 204 6.09 1.83 -19.63
N PRO A 205 4.74 1.82 -19.47
CA PRO A 205 3.82 2.56 -20.35
C PRO A 205 3.97 4.07 -20.26
N PHE A 206 4.52 4.58 -19.16
CA PHE A 206 4.82 6.01 -19.00
C PHE A 206 6.28 6.22 -18.64
N LYS A 207 6.82 7.38 -19.06
CA LYS A 207 8.17 7.86 -18.79
C LYS A 207 8.10 9.04 -17.84
N LEU A 208 9.06 9.18 -16.93
CA LEU A 208 9.19 10.37 -16.10
C LEU A 208 9.41 11.59 -16.99
N ASN A 209 8.57 12.61 -16.83
CA ASN A 209 8.81 13.92 -17.42
C ASN A 209 9.45 14.88 -16.39
N LYS A 210 8.85 14.98 -15.20
CA LYS A 210 9.36 15.81 -14.11
C LYS A 210 8.78 15.38 -12.77
N TRP A 211 9.61 15.35 -11.76
CA TRP A 211 9.21 15.29 -10.36
C TRP A 211 9.70 16.55 -9.64
N THR A 212 8.79 17.23 -8.92
CA THR A 212 9.11 18.31 -8.00
C THR A 212 8.62 17.89 -6.63
N ALA A 213 9.56 17.53 -5.76
CA ALA A 213 9.26 16.96 -4.44
C ALA A 213 8.29 17.84 -3.65
N GLY A 214 7.23 17.23 -3.12
CA GLY A 214 6.19 17.93 -2.37
C GLY A 214 5.23 18.80 -3.21
N GLU A 215 5.39 18.88 -4.54
CA GLU A 215 4.53 19.69 -5.41
C GLU A 215 3.79 18.85 -6.46
N SER A 216 4.52 18.11 -7.29
CA SER A 216 3.91 17.40 -8.40
C SER A 216 4.83 16.33 -9.00
N LEU A 217 4.20 15.34 -9.63
CA LEU A 217 4.81 14.35 -10.50
C LEU A 217 4.14 14.40 -11.86
N SER A 218 4.90 14.47 -12.94
CA SER A 218 4.37 14.42 -14.30
C SER A 218 5.05 13.35 -15.13
N LEU A 219 4.25 12.62 -15.90
CA LEU A 219 4.66 11.53 -16.76
C LEU A 219 4.23 11.83 -18.20
N THR A 220 4.97 11.28 -19.18
CA THR A 220 4.60 11.28 -20.60
C THR A 220 4.39 9.85 -21.07
N ALA A 221 3.47 9.63 -22.00
CA ALA A 221 3.27 8.32 -22.59
C ALA A 221 4.54 7.78 -23.24
N ASN A 222 4.75 6.49 -23.13
CA ASN A 222 5.66 5.73 -23.97
C ASN A 222 4.87 5.28 -25.20
N ASP A 223 5.02 6.01 -26.31
CA ASP A 223 4.27 5.72 -27.54
C ASP A 223 4.71 4.40 -28.20
N ASP A 224 5.91 3.91 -27.87
CA ASP A 224 6.49 2.66 -28.34
C ASP A 224 6.37 1.53 -27.29
N TYR A 225 5.46 1.67 -26.32
CA TYR A 225 5.29 0.65 -25.29
C TYR A 225 4.90 -0.70 -25.89
N TRP A 226 5.63 -1.74 -25.55
CA TRP A 226 5.53 -3.06 -26.16
C TRP A 226 4.14 -3.72 -26.03
N ASP A 227 3.39 -3.44 -24.96
CA ASP A 227 2.03 -3.96 -24.70
C ASP A 227 0.93 -2.91 -25.02
N GLY A 228 1.20 -2.03 -25.99
CA GLY A 228 0.28 -1.02 -26.50
C GLY A 228 0.41 0.35 -25.83
N ALA A 229 0.52 1.39 -26.67
CA ALA A 229 0.68 2.78 -26.21
C ALA A 229 -0.53 3.28 -25.41
N PRO A 230 -0.33 4.03 -24.31
CA PRO A 230 -1.42 4.70 -23.61
C PRO A 230 -2.10 5.78 -24.45
N GLU A 231 -3.43 5.94 -24.31
CA GLU A 231 -4.14 7.06 -24.95
C GLU A 231 -3.79 8.40 -24.32
N MET A 232 -3.69 8.44 -22.97
CA MET A 232 -3.31 9.66 -22.24
C MET A 232 -1.85 9.99 -22.52
N LYS A 233 -1.59 11.12 -23.20
CA LYS A 233 -0.23 11.56 -23.55
C LYS A 233 0.54 12.14 -22.37
N ARG A 234 -0.18 12.54 -21.33
CA ARG A 234 0.38 13.03 -20.06
C ARG A 234 -0.43 12.55 -18.87
N VAL A 235 0.28 12.25 -17.78
CA VAL A 235 -0.31 12.10 -16.45
C VAL A 235 0.33 13.16 -15.57
N ILE A 236 -0.51 13.95 -14.87
CA ILE A 236 -0.07 15.02 -13.95
C ILE A 236 -0.68 14.73 -12.60
N ILE A 237 0.14 14.45 -11.61
CA ILE A 237 -0.27 14.24 -10.23
C ILE A 237 0.13 15.48 -9.43
N ARG A 238 -0.85 16.19 -8.89
CA ARG A 238 -0.66 17.35 -8.04
C ARG A 238 -0.68 16.94 -6.58
N ASN A 239 0.32 17.32 -5.82
CA ASN A 239 0.32 17.09 -4.38
C ASN A 239 -0.70 18.03 -3.71
N VAL A 240 -1.85 17.51 -3.38
CA VAL A 240 -2.92 18.22 -2.66
C VAL A 240 -3.33 17.36 -1.47
N LYS A 241 -2.92 17.74 -0.27
CA LYS A 241 -3.17 16.96 0.96
C LYS A 241 -4.59 17.09 1.49
N GLU A 242 -5.19 18.29 1.32
CA GLU A 242 -6.46 18.64 1.93
C GLU A 242 -7.64 18.09 1.12
N ALA A 243 -8.43 17.19 1.72
CA ALA A 243 -9.59 16.57 1.08
C ALA A 243 -10.60 17.58 0.53
N ALA A 244 -10.88 18.67 1.27
CA ALA A 244 -11.77 19.73 0.82
C ALA A 244 -11.24 20.47 -0.42
N ALA A 245 -9.91 20.68 -0.52
CA ALA A 245 -9.30 21.26 -1.70
C ALA A 245 -9.40 20.32 -2.91
N GLN A 246 -9.16 19.03 -2.74
CA GLN A 246 -9.33 18.02 -3.79
C GLN A 246 -10.79 17.98 -4.29
N GLN A 247 -11.78 17.98 -3.38
CA GLN A 247 -13.20 18.04 -3.74
C GLN A 247 -13.52 19.27 -4.60
N LEU A 248 -13.07 20.45 -4.18
CA LEU A 248 -13.32 21.69 -4.91
C LEU A 248 -12.70 21.67 -6.32
N LEU A 249 -11.45 21.19 -6.46
CA LEU A 249 -10.76 21.05 -7.75
C LEU A 249 -11.51 20.07 -8.67
N LEU A 250 -11.99 18.95 -8.14
CA LEU A 250 -12.75 17.95 -8.87
C LEU A 250 -14.08 18.54 -9.39
N GLN A 251 -14.85 19.21 -8.52
CA GLN A 251 -16.13 19.81 -8.88
C GLN A 251 -16.00 20.96 -9.91
N LYS A 252 -14.88 21.70 -9.87
CA LYS A 252 -14.56 22.74 -10.84
C LYS A 252 -14.04 22.22 -12.18
N GLY A 253 -13.60 20.95 -12.25
CA GLY A 253 -12.97 20.38 -13.42
C GLY A 253 -11.49 20.72 -13.59
N ASP A 254 -10.84 21.25 -12.56
CA ASP A 254 -9.40 21.53 -12.54
C ASP A 254 -8.55 20.26 -12.40
N ILE A 255 -9.19 19.14 -12.01
CA ILE A 255 -8.63 17.79 -11.96
C ILE A 255 -9.66 16.78 -12.47
N ASP A 256 -9.18 15.64 -12.92
CA ASP A 256 -9.99 14.51 -13.41
C ASP A 256 -10.33 13.52 -12.28
N ILE A 257 -9.39 13.31 -11.33
CA ILE A 257 -9.51 12.34 -10.24
C ILE A 257 -9.01 12.95 -8.92
N ALA A 258 -9.81 12.80 -7.88
CA ALA A 258 -9.42 13.05 -6.48
C ALA A 258 -9.26 11.70 -5.75
N ARG A 259 -8.14 11.51 -5.05
CA ARG A 259 -7.74 10.22 -4.45
C ARG A 259 -7.84 10.17 -2.92
N ASN A 260 -7.91 11.31 -2.24
CA ASN A 260 -7.88 11.37 -0.78
C ASN A 260 -9.12 12.07 -0.18
N LEU A 261 -10.31 11.86 -0.76
CA LEU A 261 -11.54 12.37 -0.16
C LEU A 261 -11.86 11.59 1.12
N GLU A 262 -12.27 12.32 2.17
CA GLU A 262 -12.74 11.79 3.44
C GLU A 262 -14.26 11.54 3.39
N ALA A 263 -14.83 10.95 4.44
CA ALA A 263 -16.25 10.56 4.48
C ALA A 263 -17.21 11.73 4.13
N ASP A 264 -16.97 12.92 4.66
CA ASP A 264 -17.80 14.10 4.41
C ASP A 264 -17.75 14.55 2.94
N GLN A 265 -16.53 14.56 2.34
CA GLN A 265 -16.35 14.94 0.93
C GLN A 265 -16.95 13.88 0.00
N LEU A 266 -16.79 12.60 0.31
CA LEU A 266 -17.41 11.51 -0.44
C LEU A 266 -18.94 11.62 -0.39
N ALA A 267 -19.53 11.89 0.79
CA ALA A 267 -20.95 12.12 0.94
C ALA A 267 -21.44 13.34 0.13
N ALA A 268 -20.62 14.38 0.02
CA ALA A 268 -20.96 15.60 -0.73
C ALA A 268 -20.92 15.42 -2.26
N VAL A 269 -20.14 14.45 -2.78
CA VAL A 269 -19.98 14.22 -4.23
C VAL A 269 -20.73 13.00 -4.76
N LYS A 270 -21.21 12.10 -3.90
CA LYS A 270 -21.82 10.82 -4.30
C LYS A 270 -23.05 10.95 -5.22
N ASP A 271 -23.80 12.05 -5.04
CA ASP A 271 -25.05 12.31 -5.79
C ASP A 271 -24.83 13.32 -6.96
N ASP A 272 -23.58 13.75 -7.20
CA ASP A 272 -23.25 14.62 -8.33
C ASP A 272 -23.20 13.79 -9.63
N ALA A 273 -24.13 14.09 -10.57
CA ALA A 273 -24.24 13.37 -11.84
C ALA A 273 -22.96 13.44 -12.72
N ASN A 274 -22.07 14.39 -12.46
CA ASN A 274 -20.81 14.57 -13.19
C ASN A 274 -19.62 13.84 -12.52
N ILE A 275 -19.85 13.20 -11.37
CA ILE A 275 -18.81 12.50 -10.62
C ILE A 275 -19.20 11.04 -10.43
N LYS A 276 -18.26 10.15 -10.63
CA LYS A 276 -18.41 8.72 -10.34
C LYS A 276 -17.36 8.26 -9.34
N LEU A 277 -17.73 7.32 -8.50
CA LEU A 277 -16.85 6.73 -7.49
C LEU A 277 -16.42 5.34 -7.95
N LEU A 278 -15.13 5.11 -7.96
CA LEU A 278 -14.52 3.78 -8.13
C LEU A 278 -13.93 3.37 -6.79
N SER A 279 -14.25 2.17 -6.31
CA SER A 279 -13.73 1.64 -5.05
C SER A 279 -13.08 0.27 -5.24
N LYS A 280 -12.01 0.01 -4.47
CA LYS A 280 -11.32 -1.29 -4.44
C LYS A 280 -10.77 -1.54 -3.04
N GLY A 281 -10.99 -2.76 -2.52
CA GLY A 281 -10.32 -3.21 -1.30
C GLY A 281 -8.81 -3.24 -1.49
N LYS A 282 -8.08 -2.73 -0.50
CA LYS A 282 -6.61 -2.74 -0.45
C LYS A 282 -6.13 -3.74 0.59
N GLY A 283 -4.90 -4.20 0.45
CA GLY A 283 -4.27 -5.08 1.43
C GLY A 283 -3.97 -4.43 2.79
N ALA A 284 -4.24 -3.13 2.97
CA ALA A 284 -3.91 -2.43 4.21
C ALA A 284 -4.94 -2.71 5.32
N LEU A 285 -4.43 -2.91 6.54
CA LEU A 285 -5.21 -3.22 7.74
C LEU A 285 -5.04 -2.14 8.82
N TRP A 286 -6.13 -1.82 9.52
CA TRP A 286 -6.11 -1.01 10.74
C TRP A 286 -6.15 -1.90 11.97
N TYR A 287 -5.25 -1.64 12.93
CA TYR A 287 -5.11 -2.45 14.13
C TYR A 287 -4.71 -1.63 15.36
N LEU A 288 -5.00 -2.18 16.54
CA LEU A 288 -4.37 -1.78 17.80
C LEU A 288 -3.26 -2.78 18.10
N GLY A 289 -2.07 -2.28 18.39
CA GLY A 289 -0.95 -3.05 18.95
C GLY A 289 -0.91 -2.87 20.45
N LEU A 290 -0.92 -3.99 21.19
CA LEU A 290 -1.06 -4.05 22.64
C LEU A 290 0.26 -4.51 23.26
N SER A 291 1.02 -3.61 23.89
CA SER A 291 2.32 -3.93 24.46
C SER A 291 2.23 -4.93 25.63
N GLN A 292 2.88 -6.08 25.48
CA GLN A 292 2.93 -7.09 26.55
C GLN A 292 3.87 -6.69 27.71
N LYS A 293 4.60 -5.57 27.61
CA LYS A 293 5.32 -4.96 28.73
C LYS A 293 4.37 -4.30 29.74
N ASN A 294 3.13 -3.96 29.32
CA ASN A 294 2.11 -3.42 30.20
C ASN A 294 1.43 -4.55 31.00
N GLU A 295 1.31 -4.39 32.31
CA GLU A 295 0.79 -5.42 33.22
C GLU A 295 -0.66 -5.84 32.92
N TYR A 296 -1.51 -4.92 32.47
CA TYR A 296 -2.90 -5.23 32.11
C TYR A 296 -2.96 -5.97 30.77
N LEU A 297 -2.21 -5.52 29.77
CA LEU A 297 -2.24 -6.05 28.40
C LEU A 297 -1.55 -7.42 28.28
N SER A 298 -0.70 -7.80 29.24
CA SER A 298 -0.12 -9.14 29.33
C SER A 298 -1.18 -10.23 29.65
N ASN A 299 -2.34 -9.85 30.22
CA ASN A 299 -3.42 -10.77 30.53
C ASN A 299 -4.28 -11.06 29.29
N PRO A 300 -4.42 -12.32 28.83
CA PRO A 300 -5.19 -12.66 27.64
C PRO A 300 -6.68 -12.31 27.74
N LYS A 301 -7.28 -12.36 28.93
CA LYS A 301 -8.69 -11.97 29.13
C LYS A 301 -8.90 -10.48 28.94
N VAL A 302 -7.92 -9.64 29.30
CA VAL A 302 -7.96 -8.20 29.03
C VAL A 302 -7.89 -7.97 27.52
N ARG A 303 -6.95 -8.62 26.82
CA ARG A 303 -6.87 -8.50 25.36
C ARG A 303 -8.16 -8.96 24.66
N GLU A 304 -8.78 -10.03 25.13
CA GLU A 304 -10.08 -10.48 24.63
C GLU A 304 -11.18 -9.44 24.90
N ALA A 305 -11.25 -8.86 26.13
CA ALA A 305 -12.21 -7.82 26.47
C ALA A 305 -12.09 -6.59 25.55
N LEU A 306 -10.85 -6.16 25.25
CA LEU A 306 -10.61 -5.00 24.37
C LEU A 306 -11.14 -5.23 22.95
N LYS A 307 -11.16 -6.47 22.45
CA LYS A 307 -11.75 -6.83 21.14
C LYS A 307 -13.28 -6.64 21.13
N TYR A 308 -13.98 -6.89 22.26
CA TYR A 308 -15.41 -6.64 22.40
C TYR A 308 -15.75 -5.17 22.69
N LEU A 309 -14.76 -4.29 22.92
CA LEU A 309 -14.96 -2.88 23.21
C LEU A 309 -14.76 -1.95 21.99
N VAL A 310 -14.62 -2.49 20.80
CA VAL A 310 -14.55 -1.69 19.58
C VAL A 310 -15.92 -1.65 18.90
N ASP A 311 -16.40 -0.44 18.61
CA ASP A 311 -17.60 -0.26 17.76
C ASP A 311 -17.22 -0.38 16.27
N TYR A 312 -16.93 -1.61 15.84
CA TYR A 312 -16.53 -1.90 14.46
C TYR A 312 -17.54 -1.34 13.44
N LYS A 313 -18.84 -1.55 13.71
CA LYS A 313 -19.90 -1.12 12.82
C LYS A 313 -20.01 0.41 12.76
N GLY A 314 -20.10 1.06 13.93
CA GLY A 314 -20.22 2.51 13.99
C GLY A 314 -19.03 3.22 13.36
N ILE A 315 -17.79 2.77 13.62
CA ILE A 315 -16.57 3.33 13.01
C ILE A 315 -16.58 3.14 11.48
N SER A 316 -16.89 1.93 10.99
CA SER A 316 -16.90 1.64 9.55
C SER A 316 -17.99 2.40 8.79
N GLU A 317 -19.18 2.57 9.37
CA GLU A 317 -20.31 3.23 8.74
C GLU A 317 -20.27 4.77 8.82
N THR A 318 -19.48 5.35 9.74
CA THR A 318 -19.42 6.81 9.95
C THR A 318 -18.05 7.40 9.71
N ILE A 319 -17.05 7.07 10.53
CA ILE A 319 -15.69 7.66 10.48
C ILE A 319 -14.97 7.25 9.20
N LEU A 320 -15.07 5.96 8.84
CA LEU A 320 -14.43 5.36 7.67
C LEU A 320 -15.43 5.09 6.53
N ALA A 321 -16.59 5.73 6.52
CA ALA A 321 -17.69 5.45 5.59
C ALA A 321 -17.23 5.26 4.14
N GLY A 322 -17.45 4.06 3.59
CA GLY A 322 -17.04 3.67 2.24
C GLY A 322 -15.55 3.37 2.06
N ARG A 323 -14.70 3.68 3.05
CA ARG A 323 -13.23 3.55 2.97
C ARG A 323 -12.66 2.37 3.74
N SER A 324 -13.50 1.53 4.28
CA SER A 324 -13.09 0.31 4.98
C SER A 324 -14.19 -0.73 4.98
N GLN A 325 -13.78 -1.97 5.19
CA GLN A 325 -14.66 -3.08 5.58
C GLN A 325 -14.18 -3.65 6.91
N ILE A 326 -15.09 -4.20 7.71
CA ILE A 326 -14.73 -4.90 8.95
C ILE A 326 -13.95 -6.15 8.56
N HIS A 327 -12.75 -6.29 9.14
CA HIS A 327 -11.89 -7.43 8.90
C HIS A 327 -10.97 -7.65 10.11
N GLN A 328 -10.99 -8.85 10.68
CA GLN A 328 -10.31 -9.13 11.95
C GLN A 328 -9.16 -10.14 11.82
N GLY A 329 -8.99 -10.76 10.64
CA GLY A 329 -7.81 -11.57 10.32
C GLY A 329 -6.60 -10.69 9.99
N PHE A 330 -5.38 -11.20 10.21
CA PHE A 330 -4.19 -10.45 9.81
C PHE A 330 -3.85 -10.57 8.31
N LEU A 331 -4.47 -11.49 7.58
CA LEU A 331 -4.39 -11.53 6.12
C LEU A 331 -5.60 -10.82 5.52
N PRO A 332 -5.39 -9.81 4.69
CA PRO A 332 -6.48 -9.15 3.98
C PRO A 332 -7.26 -10.12 3.09
N GLU A 333 -8.52 -9.82 2.85
CA GLU A 333 -9.32 -10.52 1.84
C GLU A 333 -8.60 -10.51 0.48
N GLY A 334 -8.61 -11.66 -0.22
CA GLY A 334 -7.89 -11.87 -1.48
C GLY A 334 -6.53 -12.53 -1.33
N PHE A 335 -5.96 -12.63 -0.12
CA PHE A 335 -4.72 -13.39 0.11
C PHE A 335 -5.00 -14.90 0.24
N LEU A 336 -4.04 -15.72 -0.18
CA LEU A 336 -4.09 -17.15 0.03
C LEU A 336 -4.27 -17.46 1.53
N GLY A 337 -5.33 -18.18 1.89
CA GLY A 337 -5.61 -18.55 3.27
C GLY A 337 -6.12 -17.39 4.14
N ALA A 338 -6.67 -16.31 3.56
CA ALA A 338 -7.32 -15.27 4.34
C ALA A 338 -8.50 -15.81 5.15
N TYR A 339 -8.56 -15.43 6.44
CA TYR A 339 -9.64 -15.79 7.34
C TYR A 339 -10.65 -14.62 7.42
N ASN A 340 -11.80 -14.80 6.77
CA ASN A 340 -12.77 -13.72 6.56
C ASN A 340 -13.89 -13.66 7.61
N GLU A 341 -13.82 -14.50 8.67
CA GLU A 341 -14.77 -14.39 9.78
C GLU A 341 -14.38 -13.26 10.74
N ASN A 342 -15.39 -12.55 11.21
CA ASN A 342 -15.25 -11.42 12.14
C ASN A 342 -15.98 -11.76 13.46
N PRO A 343 -15.35 -12.52 14.38
CA PRO A 343 -16.03 -13.07 15.56
C PRO A 343 -16.32 -12.03 16.65
N TYR A 344 -15.70 -10.85 16.60
CA TYR A 344 -15.87 -9.82 17.62
C TYR A 344 -16.81 -8.70 17.13
N SER A 345 -17.68 -8.26 18.02
CA SER A 345 -18.55 -7.09 17.85
C SER A 345 -18.63 -6.34 19.19
N LEU A 346 -19.11 -5.11 19.18
CA LEU A 346 -19.27 -4.35 20.42
C LEU A 346 -20.22 -5.08 21.37
N ASP A 347 -19.68 -5.51 22.52
CA ASP A 347 -20.41 -6.15 23.62
C ASP A 347 -19.79 -5.72 24.97
N ILE A 348 -20.33 -4.62 25.50
CA ILE A 348 -19.84 -4.01 26.77
C ILE A 348 -19.98 -4.97 27.95
N GLU A 349 -21.08 -5.74 28.02
CA GLU A 349 -21.32 -6.64 29.15
C GLU A 349 -20.41 -7.85 29.13
N LYS A 350 -20.15 -8.40 27.93
CA LYS A 350 -19.15 -9.47 27.77
C LYS A 350 -17.75 -8.99 28.16
N ALA A 351 -17.37 -7.78 27.74
CA ALA A 351 -16.09 -7.19 28.11
C ALA A 351 -15.94 -6.99 29.61
N LYS A 352 -16.97 -6.45 30.28
CA LYS A 352 -16.98 -6.32 31.75
C LYS A 352 -16.83 -7.67 32.47
N SER A 353 -17.51 -8.70 31.98
CA SER A 353 -17.34 -10.06 32.53
C SER A 353 -15.90 -10.55 32.43
N LEU A 354 -15.24 -10.37 31.26
CA LEU A 354 -13.86 -10.75 31.07
C LEU A 354 -12.90 -9.94 31.96
N LEU A 355 -13.13 -8.64 32.09
CA LEU A 355 -12.35 -7.78 32.99
C LEU A 355 -12.50 -8.18 34.47
N ALA A 356 -13.71 -8.53 34.89
CA ALA A 356 -13.95 -9.05 36.24
C ALA A 356 -13.23 -10.39 36.49
N GLU A 357 -13.26 -11.29 35.51
CA GLU A 357 -12.48 -12.55 35.54
C GLU A 357 -10.96 -12.33 35.56
N ALA A 358 -10.50 -11.22 35.00
CA ALA A 358 -9.10 -10.76 35.07
C ALA A 358 -8.74 -10.07 36.39
N GLY A 359 -9.71 -9.88 37.33
CA GLY A 359 -9.52 -9.15 38.57
C GLY A 359 -9.55 -7.63 38.42
N LEU A 360 -10.12 -7.11 37.34
CA LEU A 360 -10.14 -5.68 36.97
C LEU A 360 -11.57 -5.15 36.85
N ALA A 361 -12.48 -5.61 37.71
CA ALA A 361 -13.88 -5.16 37.74
C ALA A 361 -14.04 -3.65 37.98
N ASP A 362 -13.10 -3.02 38.69
CA ASP A 362 -13.08 -1.58 38.96
C ASP A 362 -12.44 -0.76 37.81
N GLY A 363 -12.02 -1.42 36.74
CA GLY A 363 -11.35 -0.80 35.60
C GLY A 363 -9.87 -0.46 35.87
N PHE A 364 -9.26 0.25 34.92
CA PHE A 364 -7.86 0.69 34.97
C PHE A 364 -7.62 1.89 34.06
N SER A 365 -6.45 2.54 34.20
CA SER A 365 -6.00 3.62 33.29
C SER A 365 -4.89 3.13 32.38
N ILE A 366 -4.91 3.56 31.10
CA ILE A 366 -3.95 3.14 30.09
C ILE A 366 -3.81 4.22 29.02
N THR A 367 -2.70 4.22 28.29
CA THR A 367 -2.41 5.21 27.24
C THR A 367 -2.51 4.60 25.84
N MET A 368 -2.89 5.41 24.84
CA MET A 368 -2.88 5.06 23.42
C MET A 368 -2.15 6.11 22.61
N ASP A 369 -1.04 5.73 22.01
CA ASP A 369 -0.34 6.58 21.05
C ASP A 369 -1.02 6.54 19.68
N THR A 370 -1.30 7.72 19.11
CA THR A 370 -2.02 7.85 17.84
C THR A 370 -1.46 8.99 16.99
N ARG A 371 -1.58 8.87 15.66
CA ARG A 371 -1.30 10.00 14.77
C ARG A 371 -2.40 11.04 14.89
N ASN A 372 -2.02 12.33 14.78
CA ASN A 372 -2.93 13.47 14.89
C ASN A 372 -3.70 13.78 13.58
N THR A 373 -4.06 12.76 12.81
CA THR A 373 -4.92 12.91 11.61
C THR A 373 -6.40 12.75 11.97
N THR A 374 -7.28 13.42 11.22
CA THR A 374 -8.72 13.52 11.53
C THR A 374 -9.36 12.14 11.75
N SER A 375 -9.23 11.22 10.80
CA SER A 375 -9.88 9.90 10.89
C SER A 375 -9.31 9.05 12.02
N ILE A 376 -7.98 9.09 12.26
CA ILE A 376 -7.35 8.28 13.31
C ILE A 376 -7.76 8.81 14.70
N MET A 377 -7.77 10.13 14.88
CA MET A 377 -8.25 10.76 16.12
C MET A 377 -9.71 10.43 16.40
N ALA A 378 -10.57 10.46 15.39
CA ALA A 378 -11.98 10.10 15.54
C ALA A 378 -12.16 8.62 15.91
N MET A 379 -11.38 7.70 15.31
CA MET A 379 -11.37 6.28 15.71
C MET A 379 -10.92 6.11 17.17
N ALA A 380 -9.83 6.76 17.57
CA ALA A 380 -9.32 6.68 18.93
C ALA A 380 -10.35 7.20 19.96
N GLN A 381 -11.05 8.30 19.65
CA GLN A 381 -12.11 8.86 20.50
C GLN A 381 -13.34 7.93 20.58
N SER A 382 -13.72 7.27 19.48
CA SER A 382 -14.78 6.26 19.49
C SER A 382 -14.42 5.08 20.39
N ILE A 383 -13.20 4.59 20.30
CA ILE A 383 -12.66 3.52 21.17
C ILE A 383 -12.62 3.99 22.64
N GLN A 384 -12.15 5.20 22.90
CA GLN A 384 -12.13 5.78 24.25
C GLN A 384 -13.54 5.80 24.86
N ALA A 385 -14.54 6.21 24.08
CA ALA A 385 -15.93 6.30 24.56
C ALA A 385 -16.54 4.93 24.90
N THR A 386 -16.24 3.87 24.12
CA THR A 386 -16.71 2.50 24.41
C THR A 386 -15.96 1.89 25.59
N TRP A 387 -14.64 2.11 25.70
CA TRP A 387 -13.82 1.61 26.81
C TRP A 387 -14.21 2.22 28.16
N ALA A 388 -14.57 3.52 28.18
CA ALA A 388 -15.06 4.20 29.39
C ALA A 388 -16.31 3.52 29.96
N GLN A 389 -17.18 2.94 29.13
CA GLN A 389 -18.37 2.21 29.57
C GLN A 389 -18.03 0.90 30.31
N ALA A 390 -16.84 0.36 30.09
CA ALA A 390 -16.32 -0.81 30.81
C ALA A 390 -15.38 -0.44 31.98
N GLY A 391 -15.27 0.83 32.33
CA GLY A 391 -14.42 1.31 33.43
C GLY A 391 -12.96 1.56 33.03
N ILE A 392 -12.60 1.47 31.74
CA ILE A 392 -11.23 1.72 31.30
C ILE A 392 -11.08 3.22 30.99
N ASN A 393 -10.14 3.86 31.68
CA ASN A 393 -9.78 5.26 31.45
C ASN A 393 -8.64 5.32 30.41
N LEU A 394 -8.97 5.51 29.13
CA LEU A 394 -8.03 5.60 28.04
C LEU A 394 -7.56 7.04 27.84
N GLU A 395 -6.27 7.30 28.00
CA GLU A 395 -5.65 8.58 27.65
C GLU A 395 -5.09 8.49 26.21
N ILE A 396 -5.57 9.38 25.32
CA ILE A 396 -5.11 9.47 23.93
C ILE A 396 -3.90 10.41 23.88
N ILE A 397 -2.77 9.94 23.37
CA ILE A 397 -1.52 10.69 23.17
C ILE A 397 -1.34 10.95 21.68
N PRO A 398 -1.76 12.12 21.15
CA PRO A 398 -1.58 12.44 19.74
C PRO A 398 -0.14 12.89 19.46
N GLY A 399 0.39 12.45 18.31
CA GLY A 399 1.71 12.85 17.81
C GLY A 399 1.76 12.88 16.30
N ASP A 400 2.85 13.43 15.72
CA ASP A 400 3.10 13.26 14.31
C ASP A 400 3.47 11.81 13.95
N GLY A 401 3.43 11.49 12.66
CA GLY A 401 3.66 10.12 12.20
C GLY A 401 5.06 9.58 12.53
N LYS A 402 6.09 10.44 12.49
CA LYS A 402 7.48 10.07 12.80
C LYS A 402 7.65 9.80 14.30
N GLN A 403 7.13 10.69 15.13
CA GLN A 403 7.21 10.60 16.58
C GLN A 403 6.52 9.33 17.12
N THR A 404 5.27 9.11 16.72
CA THR A 404 4.49 7.95 17.15
C THR A 404 5.09 6.63 16.69
N LEU A 405 5.56 6.57 15.42
CA LEU A 405 6.20 5.37 14.89
C LEU A 405 7.56 5.08 15.57
N THR A 406 8.35 6.10 15.87
CA THR A 406 9.61 5.94 16.60
C THR A 406 9.36 5.35 17.99
N LYS A 407 8.37 5.88 18.73
CA LYS A 407 7.97 5.37 20.05
C LYS A 407 7.49 3.92 19.99
N TYR A 408 6.65 3.58 18.98
CA TYR A 408 6.17 2.23 18.73
C TYR A 408 7.31 1.24 18.42
N ARG A 409 8.24 1.63 17.54
CA ARG A 409 9.42 0.83 17.18
C ARG A 409 10.39 0.65 18.35
N ALA A 410 10.41 1.58 19.29
CA ALA A 410 11.21 1.50 20.51
C ALA A 410 10.52 0.73 21.66
N ARG A 411 9.34 0.14 21.45
CA ARG A 411 8.57 -0.61 22.47
C ARG A 411 8.23 0.25 23.70
N GLN A 412 7.94 1.56 23.51
CA GLN A 412 7.71 2.55 24.57
C GLN A 412 6.23 2.99 24.67
N HIS A 413 5.32 2.24 24.07
CA HIS A 413 3.87 2.47 24.08
C HIS A 413 3.18 1.47 25.00
N ASP A 414 1.97 1.79 25.49
CA ASP A 414 1.03 0.80 25.98
C ASP A 414 0.20 0.26 24.80
N ILE A 415 -0.51 1.15 24.12
CA ILE A 415 -1.31 0.84 22.94
C ILE A 415 -0.88 1.76 21.80
N TYR A 416 -0.83 1.21 20.59
CA TYR A 416 -0.60 1.96 19.36
C TYR A 416 -1.71 1.66 18.35
N ILE A 417 -2.37 2.72 17.84
CA ILE A 417 -3.26 2.57 16.70
C ILE A 417 -2.45 2.70 15.41
N GLY A 418 -2.40 1.63 14.62
CA GLY A 418 -1.55 1.49 13.45
C GLY A 418 -2.29 1.10 12.18
N ARG A 419 -1.60 1.31 11.07
CA ARG A 419 -1.95 0.82 9.75
C ARG A 419 -0.80 -0.02 9.22
N TRP A 420 -1.09 -1.20 8.70
CA TRP A 420 -0.13 -2.09 8.06
C TRP A 420 -0.54 -2.38 6.63
N GLY A 421 0.35 -2.20 5.67
CA GLY A 421 0.18 -2.65 4.28
C GLY A 421 1.14 -3.79 3.97
N PRO A 422 0.70 -4.84 3.29
CA PRO A 422 1.57 -5.92 2.83
C PRO A 422 2.68 -5.41 1.92
N ASP A 423 3.88 -5.94 2.08
CA ASP A 423 5.05 -5.57 1.28
C ASP A 423 5.06 -6.29 -0.08
N TYR A 424 4.36 -7.44 -0.17
CA TYR A 424 4.17 -8.26 -1.37
C TYR A 424 2.89 -9.09 -1.24
N GLN A 425 2.42 -9.69 -2.34
CA GLN A 425 1.09 -10.35 -2.38
C GLN A 425 1.07 -11.79 -1.83
N ASP A 426 2.10 -12.24 -1.12
CA ASP A 426 2.10 -13.55 -0.46
C ASP A 426 1.69 -13.42 1.02
N PRO A 427 0.93 -14.39 1.58
CA PRO A 427 0.50 -14.36 2.98
C PRO A 427 1.65 -14.28 3.99
N HIS A 428 2.85 -14.71 3.62
CA HIS A 428 4.01 -14.63 4.52
C HIS A 428 4.35 -13.20 4.93
N THR A 429 4.09 -12.19 4.09
CA THR A 429 4.34 -10.78 4.44
C THR A 429 3.67 -10.37 5.75
N ASN A 430 2.40 -10.76 5.92
CA ASN A 430 1.66 -10.47 7.16
C ASN A 430 1.94 -11.49 8.25
N ALA A 431 2.10 -12.78 7.92
CA ALA A 431 2.41 -13.80 8.91
C ALA A 431 3.75 -13.55 9.62
N SER A 432 4.80 -13.18 8.87
CA SER A 432 6.10 -12.79 9.44
C SER A 432 6.03 -11.50 10.29
N THR A 433 4.98 -10.73 10.12
CA THR A 433 4.75 -9.47 10.83
C THR A 433 3.91 -9.67 12.11
N PHE A 434 2.83 -10.44 12.03
CA PHE A 434 1.84 -10.60 13.10
C PHE A 434 1.99 -11.88 13.92
N ALA A 435 2.56 -12.96 13.34
CA ALA A 435 2.62 -14.29 13.95
C ALA A 435 4.05 -14.80 14.20
N TRP A 436 5.07 -14.05 13.85
CA TRP A 436 6.47 -14.48 13.89
C TRP A 436 7.30 -13.55 14.78
N ASN A 437 8.03 -14.13 15.73
CA ASN A 437 8.98 -13.40 16.59
C ASN A 437 10.01 -14.39 17.15
N PRO A 438 11.12 -14.65 16.44
CA PRO A 438 12.10 -15.65 16.84
C PRO A 438 12.96 -15.23 18.04
N ASP A 439 13.09 -13.94 18.30
CA ASP A 439 13.86 -13.38 19.40
C ASP A 439 13.12 -12.15 19.96
N ASN A 440 12.58 -12.29 21.18
CA ASN A 440 11.84 -11.21 21.83
C ASN A 440 12.73 -10.31 22.71
N SER A 441 14.06 -10.46 22.67
CA SER A 441 15.01 -9.58 23.36
C SER A 441 15.00 -8.16 22.78
N ASP A 442 15.49 -7.17 23.52
CA ASP A 442 15.57 -5.78 23.05
C ASP A 442 16.65 -5.62 21.95
N ASP A 443 17.63 -6.54 21.88
CA ASP A 443 18.72 -6.57 20.89
C ASP A 443 18.40 -7.41 19.65
N ALA A 444 17.17 -7.90 19.51
CA ALA A 444 16.73 -8.72 18.38
C ALA A 444 17.05 -8.05 17.03
N ALA A 445 17.58 -8.82 16.08
CA ALA A 445 17.88 -8.34 14.73
C ALA A 445 16.59 -8.04 13.95
N ALA A 446 15.60 -8.95 14.00
CA ALA A 446 14.29 -8.74 13.38
C ALA A 446 13.32 -8.08 14.36
N LYS A 447 12.58 -7.07 13.91
CA LYS A 447 11.68 -6.25 14.74
C LYS A 447 10.26 -6.15 14.14
N PRO A 448 9.58 -7.30 13.91
CA PRO A 448 8.20 -7.33 13.41
C PRO A 448 7.21 -6.69 14.39
N LEU A 449 5.94 -6.57 14.03
CA LEU A 449 4.91 -6.03 14.92
C LEU A 449 4.74 -6.90 16.18
N ALA A 450 4.89 -8.21 16.08
CA ALA A 450 4.90 -9.11 17.24
C ALA A 450 6.00 -8.70 18.24
N TRP A 451 7.23 -8.46 17.76
CA TRP A 451 8.32 -7.96 18.57
C TRP A 451 8.04 -6.56 19.15
N ARG A 452 7.50 -5.63 18.34
CA ARG A 452 7.19 -4.27 18.82
C ARG A 452 6.23 -4.25 20.00
N ASN A 453 5.30 -5.21 20.03
CA ASN A 453 4.37 -5.40 21.12
C ASN A 453 4.89 -6.32 22.23
N ALA A 454 6.19 -6.65 22.23
CA ALA A 454 6.85 -7.50 23.21
C ALA A 454 6.20 -8.89 23.38
N TRP A 455 5.61 -9.42 22.32
CA TRP A 455 4.91 -10.69 22.33
C TRP A 455 5.83 -11.85 21.94
N ASP A 456 5.95 -12.82 22.82
CA ASP A 456 6.55 -14.11 22.49
C ASP A 456 5.53 -14.93 21.70
N ALA A 457 5.77 -15.08 20.40
CA ALA A 457 4.90 -15.82 19.51
C ALA A 457 5.00 -17.36 19.69
N GLY A 458 5.99 -17.84 20.45
CA GLY A 458 6.18 -19.26 20.74
C GLY A 458 6.21 -20.12 19.47
N ASP A 459 5.42 -21.22 19.48
CA ASP A 459 5.35 -22.17 18.36
C ASP A 459 4.83 -21.55 17.05
N LEU A 460 4.17 -20.39 17.08
CA LEU A 460 3.67 -19.74 15.87
C LEU A 460 4.83 -19.30 14.96
N THR A 461 5.98 -18.96 15.53
CA THR A 461 7.20 -18.67 14.77
C THR A 461 7.59 -19.85 13.88
N ALA A 462 7.73 -21.04 14.44
CA ALA A 462 8.08 -22.25 13.69
C ALA A 462 6.97 -22.63 12.67
N GLN A 463 5.69 -22.43 13.01
CA GLN A 463 4.57 -22.69 12.09
C GLN A 463 4.57 -21.69 10.91
N THR A 464 4.92 -20.43 11.16
CA THR A 464 5.06 -19.41 10.12
C THR A 464 6.19 -19.77 9.16
N ASP A 465 7.35 -20.19 9.68
CA ASP A 465 8.49 -20.63 8.86
C ASP A 465 8.12 -21.88 8.04
N ALA A 466 7.44 -22.86 8.62
CA ALA A 466 7.00 -24.08 7.92
C ALA A 466 6.04 -23.77 6.75
N ALA A 467 5.17 -22.77 6.89
CA ALA A 467 4.23 -22.37 5.84
C ALA A 467 4.95 -21.79 4.59
N THR A 468 6.18 -21.28 4.72
CA THR A 468 6.96 -20.82 3.55
C THR A 468 7.49 -21.98 2.68
N LEU A 469 7.57 -23.19 3.24
CA LEU A 469 8.12 -24.39 2.60
C LEU A 469 7.03 -25.33 2.07
N GLU A 470 5.75 -25.13 2.46
CA GLU A 470 4.63 -25.95 1.98
C GLU A 470 4.29 -25.60 0.52
N ARG A 471 4.48 -26.59 -0.37
CA ARG A 471 4.32 -26.43 -1.82
C ARG A 471 2.89 -26.72 -2.32
N ASP A 472 2.05 -27.34 -1.50
CA ASP A 472 0.63 -27.55 -1.79
C ASP A 472 -0.15 -26.33 -1.31
N ASP A 473 -0.69 -25.55 -2.25
CA ASP A 473 -1.37 -24.29 -1.94
C ASP A 473 -2.58 -24.47 -1.02
N ALA A 474 -3.32 -25.59 -1.11
CA ALA A 474 -4.46 -25.84 -0.23
C ALA A 474 -4.02 -26.11 1.22
N LYS A 475 -2.95 -26.87 1.42
CA LYS A 475 -2.37 -27.10 2.74
C LYS A 475 -1.75 -25.81 3.28
N ARG A 476 -1.03 -25.07 2.45
CA ARG A 476 -0.44 -23.78 2.79
C ARG A 476 -1.50 -22.78 3.23
N ALA A 477 -2.61 -22.67 2.49
CA ALA A 477 -3.77 -21.86 2.86
C ALA A 477 -4.32 -22.25 4.24
N ALA A 478 -4.50 -23.57 4.50
CA ALA A 478 -4.98 -24.05 5.79
C ALA A 478 -4.05 -23.69 6.96
N MET A 479 -2.71 -23.71 6.74
CA MET A 479 -1.73 -23.28 7.73
C MET A 479 -1.90 -21.80 8.07
N TYR A 480 -2.09 -20.93 7.09
CA TYR A 480 -2.32 -19.50 7.34
C TYR A 480 -3.67 -19.20 7.98
N VAL A 481 -4.72 -19.96 7.68
CA VAL A 481 -6.00 -19.87 8.41
C VAL A 481 -5.81 -20.21 9.89
N ASP A 482 -5.06 -21.27 10.21
CA ASP A 482 -4.79 -21.70 11.58
C ASP A 482 -3.95 -20.64 12.34
N LEU A 483 -2.90 -20.09 11.71
CA LEU A 483 -2.10 -19.00 12.27
C LEU A 483 -2.98 -17.79 12.62
N GLN A 484 -3.88 -17.36 11.72
CA GLN A 484 -4.78 -16.23 11.97
C GLN A 484 -5.71 -16.50 13.15
N LYS A 485 -6.30 -17.68 13.24
CA LYS A 485 -7.17 -18.06 14.37
C LYS A 485 -6.43 -17.99 15.70
N LYS A 486 -5.19 -18.47 15.75
CA LYS A 486 -4.35 -18.43 16.97
C LYS A 486 -3.95 -17.00 17.35
N VAL A 487 -3.54 -16.18 16.39
CA VAL A 487 -3.22 -14.75 16.63
C VAL A 487 -4.48 -13.99 17.05
N LEU A 488 -5.61 -14.26 16.42
CA LEU A 488 -6.89 -13.65 16.77
C LEU A 488 -7.33 -14.01 18.19
N ALA A 489 -7.08 -15.25 18.62
CA ALA A 489 -7.42 -15.68 19.98
C ALA A 489 -6.51 -15.06 21.05
N ASP A 490 -5.18 -15.13 20.90
CA ASP A 490 -4.21 -14.77 21.93
C ASP A 490 -3.16 -13.71 21.55
N GLY A 491 -3.10 -13.29 20.29
CA GLY A 491 -2.13 -12.28 19.86
C GLY A 491 -2.36 -10.90 20.46
N PRO A 492 -1.31 -10.05 20.46
CA PRO A 492 -1.34 -8.70 21.05
C PRO A 492 -1.95 -7.68 20.07
N PHE A 493 -2.96 -8.08 19.32
CA PHE A 493 -3.57 -7.23 18.29
C PHE A 493 -5.09 -7.21 18.40
N VAL A 494 -5.67 -6.04 18.18
CA VAL A 494 -7.06 -5.88 17.79
C VAL A 494 -7.08 -5.41 16.35
N ILE A 495 -7.19 -6.35 15.41
CA ILE A 495 -7.33 -6.02 13.99
C ILE A 495 -8.80 -5.65 13.77
N MET A 496 -9.03 -4.54 13.07
CA MET A 496 -10.35 -3.91 13.03
C MET A 496 -10.93 -3.82 11.61
N PHE A 497 -10.13 -3.34 10.67
CA PHE A 497 -10.62 -3.01 9.34
C PHE A 497 -9.58 -3.30 8.27
N GLN A 498 -10.07 -3.72 7.11
CA GLN A 498 -9.32 -3.65 5.85
C GLN A 498 -9.70 -2.37 5.11
N GLU A 499 -8.71 -1.71 4.53
CA GLU A 499 -8.89 -0.45 3.81
C GLU A 499 -9.58 -0.66 2.45
N THR A 500 -10.42 0.29 2.09
CA THR A 500 -10.97 0.44 0.74
C THR A 500 -10.52 1.78 0.20
N GLU A 501 -9.81 1.78 -0.92
CA GLU A 501 -9.46 2.99 -1.65
C GLU A 501 -10.63 3.44 -2.53
N ILE A 502 -10.90 4.75 -2.56
CA ILE A 502 -11.91 5.36 -3.41
C ILE A 502 -11.25 6.43 -4.29
N ALA A 503 -11.39 6.26 -5.60
CA ALA A 503 -11.11 7.29 -6.59
C ALA A 503 -12.42 8.00 -6.95
N SER A 504 -12.51 9.31 -6.67
CA SER A 504 -13.63 10.15 -7.09
C SER A 504 -13.26 10.79 -8.43
N MET A 505 -13.97 10.42 -9.50
CA MET A 505 -13.58 10.73 -10.87
C MET A 505 -14.65 11.56 -11.58
N ARG A 506 -14.25 12.43 -12.48
CA ARG A 506 -15.19 13.07 -13.41
C ARG A 506 -15.87 12.02 -14.30
N GLY A 507 -17.13 12.28 -14.65
CA GLY A 507 -17.97 11.34 -15.42
C GLY A 507 -17.40 10.95 -16.78
N ASN A 508 -16.60 11.82 -17.40
CA ASN A 508 -15.93 11.58 -18.69
C ASN A 508 -14.63 10.77 -18.61
N VAL A 509 -14.11 10.46 -17.43
CA VAL A 509 -12.91 9.63 -17.25
C VAL A 509 -13.31 8.16 -17.20
N ASN A 510 -12.73 7.30 -18.03
CA ASN A 510 -13.04 5.88 -18.11
C ASN A 510 -11.78 5.04 -17.91
N ASN A 511 -11.96 3.76 -17.53
CA ASN A 511 -10.94 2.73 -17.47
C ASN A 511 -9.76 3.02 -16.52
N PHE A 512 -9.94 3.90 -15.53
CA PHE A 512 -8.96 4.00 -14.44
C PHE A 512 -9.02 2.73 -13.60
N VAL A 513 -7.87 2.13 -13.32
CA VAL A 513 -7.78 0.86 -12.59
C VAL A 513 -7.24 1.11 -11.18
N LEU A 514 -8.02 0.70 -10.18
CA LEU A 514 -7.56 0.49 -8.81
C LEU A 514 -7.27 -0.99 -8.61
N GLY A 515 -6.04 -1.35 -8.27
CA GLY A 515 -5.65 -2.71 -7.93
C GLY A 515 -5.71 -2.99 -6.42
N PRO A 516 -5.44 -4.23 -6.01
CA PRO A 516 -5.44 -4.65 -4.59
C PRO A 516 -4.24 -4.10 -3.81
N SER A 517 -3.16 -3.73 -4.49
CA SER A 517 -2.01 -3.01 -3.94
C SER A 517 -1.86 -1.63 -4.60
N PHE A 518 -1.04 -0.74 -4.03
CA PHE A 518 -0.88 0.61 -4.56
C PHE A 518 -0.09 0.63 -5.88
N ASP A 519 0.83 -0.27 -6.07
CA ASP A 519 1.63 -0.44 -7.27
C ASP A 519 0.89 -1.13 -8.44
N ASN A 520 -0.38 -1.49 -8.24
CA ASN A 520 -1.30 -2.05 -9.24
C ASN A 520 -2.43 -1.07 -9.61
N ASN A 521 -2.30 0.22 -9.29
CA ASN A 521 -3.16 1.25 -9.82
C ASN A 521 -2.62 1.68 -11.19
N TYR A 522 -3.39 1.48 -12.27
CA TYR A 522 -2.89 1.68 -13.63
C TYR A 522 -3.55 2.83 -14.37
N TYR A 523 -2.73 3.67 -15.02
CA TYR A 523 -3.15 4.82 -15.83
C TYR A 523 -3.23 4.49 -17.31
N ARG A 524 -2.55 3.45 -17.78
CA ARG A 524 -2.40 3.14 -19.21
C ARG A 524 -3.70 2.88 -19.94
N PHE A 525 -4.74 2.43 -19.23
CA PHE A 525 -6.04 2.12 -19.81
C PHE A 525 -7.00 3.31 -19.82
N VAL A 526 -6.62 4.43 -19.17
CA VAL A 526 -7.49 5.59 -19.03
C VAL A 526 -7.82 6.20 -20.38
N THR A 527 -9.12 6.49 -20.59
CA THR A 527 -9.63 7.23 -21.74
C THR A 527 -10.52 8.38 -21.25
N LYS A 528 -10.69 9.41 -22.07
CA LYS A 528 -11.57 10.56 -21.78
C LYS A 528 -12.49 10.85 -22.97
N ASP A 529 -13.80 10.94 -22.70
CA ASP A 529 -14.83 11.28 -23.69
C ASP A 529 -14.78 12.75 -24.12
#